data_75d9c89d8ae452ea9d52ecdd118b476a
#
_entry.id   75d9c89d8ae452ea9d52ecdd118b476a
#
_cell.length_a   1.000
_cell.length_b   1.000
_cell.length_c   1.000
_cell.angle_alpha   90.00
_cell.angle_beta   90.00
_cell.angle_gamma   90.00
#
_symmetry.space_group_name_H-M   'P 1'
#
loop_
_entity.id
_entity.type
_entity.pdbx_description
1 polymer ?
#
loop_
_entity_poly.entity_id
_entity_poly.type
_entity_poly.pdbx_seq_one_letter_code
_entity_poly.pdbx_strand_id
1 'polypeptide(L)'
;VITKAGGSAAYGEWAAKKIKTRAGAQFATGVLGTVIFIDDYFNCLTVGTVMRPVTDKHHISRAKLAYLIDATAAPVCIIAPISSWAVAVGSTMESSGVADGMSTFIQTIPFNLYALLTIVMIIFICWTNLDFGPMAKFEHNAIYNNDLHSNPDHPQDIEEENSRIGNKGKVYDLIIPIVALIIFSILAMLYVGGLFT
;
A
#
# COMPACT_ATOMS: atom_id res chain seq x y z
N VAL A 1 9.72 14.36 1.90
CA VAL A 1 10.05 15.22 0.74
C VAL A 1 8.83 15.32 -0.17
N ILE A 2 8.24 14.21 -0.66
CA ILE A 2 7.10 14.15 -1.59
C ILE A 2 5.88 14.91 -1.05
N THR A 3 5.53 14.70 0.22
CA THR A 3 4.39 15.37 0.88
C THR A 3 4.62 16.89 0.99
N LYS A 4 5.84 17.31 1.33
CA LYS A 4 6.20 18.74 1.40
C LYS A 4 6.18 19.43 0.03
N ALA A 5 6.45 18.69 -1.05
CA ALA A 5 6.37 19.21 -2.42
C ALA A 5 4.92 19.42 -2.90
N GLY A 6 3.92 18.88 -2.17
CA GLY A 6 2.51 18.98 -2.53
C GLY A 6 2.06 17.99 -3.61
N GLY A 7 2.92 17.08 -4.04
CA GLY A 7 2.62 16.09 -5.08
C GLY A 7 1.50 15.14 -4.69
N SER A 8 1.44 14.72 -3.42
CA SER A 8 0.37 13.85 -2.91
C SER A 8 -1.01 14.53 -2.92
N ALA A 9 -1.07 15.83 -2.58
CA ALA A 9 -2.33 16.58 -2.63
C ALA A 9 -2.82 16.75 -4.08
N ALA A 10 -1.94 17.13 -5.00
CA ALA A 10 -2.26 17.25 -6.42
C ALA A 10 -2.71 15.92 -7.04
N TYR A 11 -2.07 14.81 -6.66
CA TYR A 11 -2.51 13.46 -7.07
C TYR A 11 -3.89 13.14 -6.49
N GLY A 12 -4.12 13.43 -5.21
CA GLY A 12 -5.42 13.23 -4.57
C GLY A 12 -6.56 13.97 -5.29
N GLU A 13 -6.33 15.21 -5.71
CA GLU A 13 -7.30 15.98 -6.49
C GLU A 13 -7.53 15.37 -7.88
N TRP A 14 -6.49 14.95 -8.55
CA TRP A 14 -6.60 14.29 -9.85
C TRP A 14 -7.32 12.94 -9.74
N ALA A 15 -6.92 12.11 -8.79
CA ALA A 15 -7.51 10.80 -8.55
C ALA A 15 -9.00 10.90 -8.14
N ALA A 16 -9.36 11.90 -7.31
CA ALA A 16 -10.75 12.13 -6.91
C ALA A 16 -11.66 12.56 -8.08
N LYS A 17 -11.10 13.12 -9.16
CA LYS A 17 -11.86 13.38 -10.40
C LYS A 17 -12.14 12.10 -11.19
N LYS A 18 -11.27 11.10 -11.09
CA LYS A 18 -11.38 9.81 -11.78
C LYS A 18 -12.17 8.78 -10.96
N ILE A 19 -11.89 8.74 -9.66
CA ILE A 19 -12.52 7.82 -8.71
C ILE A 19 -13.75 8.52 -8.14
N LYS A 20 -14.94 8.00 -8.45
CA LYS A 20 -16.21 8.63 -8.05
C LYS A 20 -16.91 7.91 -6.91
N THR A 21 -16.44 6.73 -6.54
CA THR A 21 -17.09 5.88 -5.55
C THR A 21 -16.14 5.48 -4.45
N ARG A 22 -16.67 5.24 -3.25
CA ARG A 22 -15.94 4.78 -2.10
C ARG A 22 -15.29 3.41 -2.35
N ALA A 23 -16.05 2.46 -2.95
CA ALA A 23 -15.50 1.18 -3.38
C ALA A 23 -14.34 1.36 -4.37
N GLY A 24 -14.48 2.29 -5.33
CA GLY A 24 -13.42 2.61 -6.29
C GLY A 24 -12.13 3.11 -5.62
N ALA A 25 -12.24 3.92 -4.55
CA ALA A 25 -11.07 4.37 -3.79
C ALA A 25 -10.38 3.23 -3.04
N GLN A 26 -11.15 2.31 -2.45
CA GLN A 26 -10.63 1.12 -1.79
C GLN A 26 -9.95 0.17 -2.79
N PHE A 27 -10.60 -0.11 -3.92
CA PHE A 27 -10.00 -0.91 -4.99
C PHE A 27 -8.73 -0.28 -5.55
N ALA A 28 -8.72 1.04 -5.78
CA ALA A 28 -7.53 1.74 -6.26
C ALA A 28 -6.37 1.62 -5.24
N THR A 29 -6.67 1.67 -3.94
CA THR A 29 -5.68 1.43 -2.89
C THR A 29 -5.12 0.01 -2.97
N GLY A 30 -5.99 -0.99 -3.07
CA GLY A 30 -5.60 -2.40 -3.18
C GLY A 30 -4.78 -2.68 -4.44
N VAL A 31 -5.20 -2.14 -5.60
CA VAL A 31 -4.45 -2.28 -6.87
C VAL A 31 -3.08 -1.63 -6.77
N LEU A 32 -2.99 -0.41 -6.22
CA LEU A 32 -1.70 0.26 -6.06
C LEU A 32 -0.78 -0.52 -5.11
N GLY A 33 -1.31 -1.05 -3.99
CA GLY A 33 -0.58 -1.92 -3.08
C GLY A 33 -0.09 -3.20 -3.78
N THR A 34 -0.89 -3.79 -4.65
CA THR A 34 -0.49 -4.98 -5.41
C THR A 34 0.59 -4.67 -6.46
N VAL A 35 0.56 -3.51 -7.08
CA VAL A 35 1.56 -3.11 -8.09
C VAL A 35 2.93 -2.82 -7.46
N ILE A 36 2.95 -2.34 -6.22
CA ILE A 36 4.19 -2.04 -5.50
C ILE A 36 4.60 -3.26 -4.64
N PHE A 37 4.91 -4.38 -5.27
CA PHE A 37 5.17 -5.66 -4.62
C PHE A 37 6.63 -5.92 -4.24
N ILE A 38 7.54 -5.01 -4.55
CA ILE A 38 9.00 -5.22 -4.42
C ILE A 38 9.39 -5.35 -2.95
N ASP A 39 8.84 -4.47 -2.11
CA ASP A 39 9.13 -4.40 -0.68
C ASP A 39 7.90 -3.91 0.08
N ASP A 40 7.58 -4.54 1.19
CA ASP A 40 6.38 -4.24 1.98
C ASP A 40 6.47 -2.91 2.73
N TYR A 41 7.63 -2.55 3.27
CA TYR A 41 7.82 -1.24 3.93
C TYR A 41 7.68 -0.10 2.94
N PHE A 42 8.30 -0.25 1.78
CA PHE A 42 8.18 0.74 0.71
C PHE A 42 6.74 0.85 0.21
N ASN A 43 6.04 -0.28 0.08
CA ASN A 43 4.62 -0.34 -0.25
C ASN A 43 3.80 0.47 0.76
N CYS A 44 3.89 0.15 2.05
CA CYS A 44 3.13 0.82 3.11
C CYS A 44 3.32 2.33 3.09
N LEU A 45 4.56 2.81 3.01
CA LEU A 45 4.88 4.24 3.01
C LEU A 45 4.36 4.94 1.76
N THR A 46 4.52 4.31 0.60
CA THR A 46 4.15 4.91 -0.69
C THR A 46 2.64 4.93 -0.86
N VAL A 47 1.98 3.78 -0.71
CA VAL A 47 0.52 3.67 -0.87
C VAL A 47 -0.19 4.54 0.17
N GLY A 48 0.28 4.54 1.42
CA GLY A 48 -0.25 5.40 2.46
C GLY A 48 -0.21 6.87 2.10
N THR A 49 0.95 7.35 1.66
CA THR A 49 1.14 8.76 1.28
C THR A 49 0.30 9.15 0.05
N VAL A 50 0.20 8.25 -0.93
CA VAL A 50 -0.49 8.50 -2.21
C VAL A 50 -2.00 8.42 -2.05
N MET A 51 -2.50 7.41 -1.36
CA MET A 51 -3.94 7.13 -1.30
C MET A 51 -4.66 7.90 -0.19
N ARG A 52 -3.94 8.41 0.80
CA ARG A 52 -4.51 9.17 1.91
C ARG A 52 -5.42 10.32 1.46
N PRO A 53 -4.98 11.26 0.58
CA PRO A 53 -5.87 12.35 0.15
C PRO A 53 -7.07 11.85 -0.67
N VAL A 54 -6.97 10.70 -1.32
CA VAL A 54 -8.08 10.09 -2.07
C VAL A 54 -9.10 9.48 -1.11
N THR A 55 -8.65 8.70 -0.14
CA THR A 55 -9.51 8.05 0.85
C THR A 55 -10.21 9.05 1.75
N ASP A 56 -9.55 10.17 2.10
CA ASP A 56 -10.15 11.25 2.88
C ASP A 56 -11.36 11.88 2.18
N LYS A 57 -11.23 12.16 0.89
CA LYS A 57 -12.33 12.71 0.08
C LYS A 57 -13.52 11.76 -0.04
N HIS A 58 -13.29 10.47 0.15
CA HIS A 58 -14.33 9.44 0.10
C HIS A 58 -14.82 9.00 1.49
N HIS A 59 -14.45 9.73 2.55
CA HIS A 59 -14.83 9.44 3.94
C HIS A 59 -14.51 7.99 4.35
N ILE A 60 -13.32 7.50 3.96
CA ILE A 60 -12.77 6.22 4.39
C ILE A 60 -11.88 6.48 5.59
N SER A 61 -12.12 5.75 6.70
CA SER A 61 -11.36 5.94 7.93
C SER A 61 -9.87 5.64 7.75
N ARG A 62 -9.02 6.28 8.55
CA ARG A 62 -7.58 5.99 8.60
C ARG A 62 -7.31 4.54 8.99
N ALA A 63 -8.12 3.98 9.88
CA ALA A 63 -8.02 2.59 10.27
C ALA A 63 -8.25 1.64 9.09
N LYS A 64 -9.25 1.90 8.25
CA LYS A 64 -9.51 1.08 7.05
C LYS A 64 -8.43 1.26 6.00
N LEU A 65 -7.94 2.48 5.78
CA LEU A 65 -6.81 2.72 4.89
C LEU A 65 -5.57 1.93 5.36
N ALA A 66 -5.23 2.00 6.65
CA ALA A 66 -4.11 1.25 7.21
C ALA A 66 -4.29 -0.26 7.02
N TYR A 67 -5.49 -0.79 7.25
CA TYR A 67 -5.79 -2.20 7.02
C TYR A 67 -5.61 -2.61 5.55
N LEU A 68 -6.12 -1.81 4.60
CA LEU A 68 -5.97 -2.10 3.17
C LEU A 68 -4.50 -2.10 2.73
N ILE A 69 -3.71 -1.18 3.26
CA ILE A 69 -2.28 -1.08 2.97
C ILE A 69 -1.55 -2.30 3.53
N ASP A 70 -1.73 -2.60 4.81
CA ASP A 70 -1.07 -3.72 5.49
C ASP A 70 -1.43 -5.06 4.82
N ALA A 71 -2.71 -5.26 4.56
CA ALA A 71 -3.23 -6.48 3.95
C ALA A 71 -2.86 -6.65 2.45
N THR A 72 -2.38 -5.61 1.77
CA THR A 72 -1.84 -5.70 0.41
C THR A 72 -0.31 -5.64 0.35
N ALA A 73 0.36 -5.16 1.37
CA ALA A 73 1.81 -5.05 1.38
C ALA A 73 2.47 -6.43 1.59
N ALA A 74 2.50 -6.93 2.81
CA ALA A 74 3.19 -8.19 3.13
C ALA A 74 2.60 -9.42 2.39
N PRO A 75 1.27 -9.63 2.32
CA PRO A 75 0.71 -10.79 1.61
C PRO A 75 1.05 -10.82 0.12
N VAL A 76 1.13 -9.67 -0.54
CA VAL A 76 1.50 -9.60 -1.95
C VAL A 76 3.00 -9.82 -2.13
N CYS A 77 3.84 -9.19 -1.29
CA CYS A 77 5.29 -9.35 -1.36
C CYS A 77 5.74 -10.81 -1.14
N ILE A 78 5.08 -11.55 -0.22
CA ILE A 78 5.47 -12.93 0.08
C ILE A 78 5.05 -13.94 -1.00
N ILE A 79 4.17 -13.59 -1.91
CA ILE A 79 3.81 -14.43 -3.07
C ILE A 79 4.41 -13.92 -4.38
N ALA A 80 5.03 -12.75 -4.37
CA ALA A 80 5.73 -12.21 -5.54
C ALA A 80 7.10 -12.89 -5.69
N PRO A 81 7.39 -13.51 -6.84
CA PRO A 81 8.64 -14.23 -7.05
C PRO A 81 9.86 -13.30 -7.13
N ILE A 82 9.64 -12.01 -7.33
CA ILE A 82 10.69 -10.98 -7.39
C ILE A 82 10.35 -9.94 -6.32
N SER A 83 10.72 -10.24 -5.07
CA SER A 83 10.49 -9.34 -3.94
C SER A 83 11.61 -9.47 -2.90
N SER A 84 11.69 -8.53 -1.97
CA SER A 84 12.61 -8.61 -0.83
C SER A 84 12.40 -9.89 -0.01
N TRP A 85 11.16 -10.32 0.14
CA TRP A 85 10.82 -11.58 0.83
C TRP A 85 11.25 -12.82 0.07
N ALA A 86 11.10 -12.85 -1.25
CA ALA A 86 11.55 -13.98 -2.08
C ALA A 86 13.07 -14.22 -1.90
N VAL A 87 13.85 -13.13 -1.91
CA VAL A 87 15.31 -13.19 -1.70
C VAL A 87 15.63 -13.65 -0.29
N ALA A 88 15.00 -13.08 0.73
CA ALA A 88 15.27 -13.43 2.13
C ALA A 88 14.92 -14.90 2.45
N VAL A 89 13.74 -15.35 2.02
CA VAL A 89 13.29 -16.74 2.26
C VAL A 89 14.13 -17.74 1.45
N GLY A 90 14.38 -17.45 0.16
CA GLY A 90 15.22 -18.29 -0.70
C GLY A 90 16.62 -18.47 -0.13
N SER A 91 17.27 -17.39 0.28
CA SER A 91 18.60 -17.44 0.94
C SER A 91 18.59 -18.22 2.25
N THR A 92 17.52 -18.10 3.05
CA THR A 92 17.37 -18.86 4.29
C THR A 92 17.20 -20.37 4.01
N MET A 93 16.43 -20.72 2.96
CA MET A 93 16.28 -22.11 2.52
C MET A 93 17.63 -22.72 2.08
N GLU A 94 18.41 -21.98 1.30
CA GLU A 94 19.74 -22.41 0.85
C GLU A 94 20.69 -22.61 2.03
N SER A 95 20.71 -21.69 2.98
CA SER A 95 21.52 -21.82 4.19
C SER A 95 21.11 -23.02 5.08
N SER A 96 19.85 -23.46 4.93
CA SER A 96 19.31 -24.64 5.60
C SER A 96 19.54 -25.96 4.83
N GLY A 97 20.29 -25.92 3.71
CA GLY A 97 20.67 -27.10 2.94
C GLY A 97 19.73 -27.42 1.75
N VAL A 98 18.82 -26.55 1.40
CA VAL A 98 18.01 -26.71 0.17
C VAL A 98 18.84 -26.27 -1.04
N ALA A 99 18.97 -27.14 -2.04
CA ALA A 99 19.86 -26.92 -3.19
C ALA A 99 19.49 -25.72 -4.06
N ASP A 100 18.18 -25.38 -4.16
CA ASP A 100 17.66 -24.25 -4.92
C ASP A 100 16.54 -23.58 -4.12
N GLY A 101 16.92 -22.58 -3.33
CA GLY A 101 16.02 -21.88 -2.43
C GLY A 101 14.95 -21.07 -3.20
N MET A 102 15.32 -20.46 -4.31
CA MET A 102 14.39 -19.63 -5.09
C MET A 102 13.33 -20.50 -5.77
N SER A 103 13.72 -21.60 -6.41
CA SER A 103 12.78 -22.54 -7.03
C SER A 103 11.83 -23.14 -5.99
N THR A 104 12.37 -23.52 -4.84
CA THR A 104 11.59 -24.05 -3.72
C THR A 104 10.60 -23.00 -3.19
N PHE A 105 11.05 -21.75 -3.03
CA PHE A 105 10.15 -20.65 -2.64
C PHE A 105 8.98 -20.49 -3.61
N ILE A 106 9.22 -20.47 -4.91
CA ILE A 106 8.17 -20.34 -5.92
C ILE A 106 7.15 -21.49 -5.81
N GLN A 107 7.61 -22.72 -5.54
CA GLN A 107 6.74 -23.87 -5.34
C GLN A 107 5.87 -23.76 -4.07
N THR A 108 6.28 -22.99 -3.08
CA THR A 108 5.47 -22.76 -1.86
C THR A 108 4.35 -21.74 -2.04
N ILE A 109 4.40 -20.87 -3.07
CA ILE A 109 3.42 -19.79 -3.28
C ILE A 109 1.97 -20.30 -3.28
N PRO A 110 1.59 -21.37 -4.01
CA PRO A 110 0.21 -21.87 -4.00
C PRO A 110 -0.26 -22.39 -2.64
N PHE A 111 0.64 -22.71 -1.74
CA PHE A 111 0.35 -23.20 -0.40
C PHE A 111 0.34 -22.09 0.66
N ASN A 112 0.66 -20.88 0.29
CA ASN A 112 0.57 -19.73 1.20
C ASN A 112 -0.90 -19.26 1.33
N LEU A 113 -1.68 -20.04 2.07
CA LEU A 113 -3.12 -19.83 2.25
C LEU A 113 -3.41 -18.47 2.90
N TYR A 114 -2.53 -18.00 3.79
CA TYR A 114 -2.69 -16.69 4.42
C TYR A 114 -2.73 -15.57 3.36
N ALA A 115 -1.73 -15.51 2.51
CA ALA A 115 -1.64 -14.47 1.50
C ALA A 115 -2.80 -14.53 0.49
N LEU A 116 -3.13 -15.74 0.03
CA LEU A 116 -4.23 -15.94 -0.92
C LEU A 116 -5.59 -15.57 -0.32
N LEU A 117 -5.89 -16.01 0.90
CA LEU A 117 -7.15 -15.70 1.59
C LEU A 117 -7.24 -14.20 1.94
N THR A 118 -6.13 -13.56 2.31
CA THR A 118 -6.11 -12.12 2.58
C THR A 118 -6.44 -11.32 1.34
N ILE A 119 -5.89 -11.66 0.17
CA ILE A 119 -6.22 -11.00 -1.10
C ILE A 119 -7.70 -11.17 -1.44
N VAL A 120 -8.24 -12.39 -1.31
CA VAL A 120 -9.67 -12.65 -1.51
C VAL A 120 -10.51 -11.81 -0.55
N MET A 121 -10.13 -11.72 0.71
CA MET A 121 -10.81 -10.92 1.73
C MET A 121 -10.83 -9.43 1.38
N ILE A 122 -9.71 -8.88 0.91
CA ILE A 122 -9.64 -7.48 0.47
C ILE A 122 -10.60 -7.22 -0.70
N ILE A 123 -10.58 -8.08 -1.71
CA ILE A 123 -11.48 -7.96 -2.85
C ILE A 123 -12.94 -7.99 -2.38
N PHE A 124 -13.27 -8.91 -1.48
CA PHE A 124 -14.60 -9.03 -0.91
C PHE A 124 -15.02 -7.77 -0.14
N ILE A 125 -14.18 -7.26 0.76
CA ILE A 125 -14.44 -6.04 1.55
C ILE A 125 -14.60 -4.82 0.65
N CYS A 126 -13.73 -4.66 -0.35
CA CYS A 126 -13.80 -3.54 -1.29
C CYS A 126 -15.07 -3.59 -2.14
N TRP A 127 -15.51 -4.78 -2.53
CA TRP A 127 -16.70 -4.95 -3.36
C TRP A 127 -17.99 -4.73 -2.58
N THR A 128 -18.10 -5.36 -1.41
CA THR A 128 -19.32 -5.31 -0.60
C THR A 128 -19.44 -4.04 0.24
N ASN A 129 -18.34 -3.30 0.45
CA ASN A 129 -18.22 -2.25 1.46
C ASN A 129 -18.66 -2.69 2.86
N LEU A 130 -18.50 -3.98 3.15
CA LEU A 130 -18.89 -4.56 4.42
C LEU A 130 -17.81 -4.31 5.45
N ASP A 131 -18.20 -3.69 6.53
CA ASP A 131 -17.34 -3.40 7.67
C ASP A 131 -17.86 -4.14 8.90
N PHE A 132 -16.98 -4.79 9.65
CA PHE A 132 -17.35 -5.58 10.82
C PHE A 132 -16.45 -5.28 12.01
N GLY A 133 -16.96 -5.59 13.21
CA GLY A 133 -16.24 -5.39 14.46
C GLY A 133 -15.86 -3.93 14.72
N PRO A 134 -14.66 -3.66 15.27
CA PRO A 134 -14.20 -2.29 15.53
C PRO A 134 -14.11 -1.43 14.27
N MET A 135 -13.79 -2.01 13.10
CA MET A 135 -13.69 -1.30 11.84
C MET A 135 -15.00 -0.61 11.47
N ALA A 136 -16.15 -1.27 11.72
CA ALA A 136 -17.46 -0.69 11.45
C ALA A 136 -17.71 0.61 12.22
N LYS A 137 -17.17 0.73 13.45
CA LYS A 137 -17.27 1.96 14.24
C LYS A 137 -16.44 3.09 13.64
N PHE A 138 -15.21 2.82 13.24
CA PHE A 138 -14.34 3.80 12.57
C PHE A 138 -14.95 4.29 11.26
N GLU A 139 -15.51 3.39 10.48
CA GLU A 139 -16.15 3.72 9.22
C GLU A 139 -17.45 4.51 9.41
N HIS A 140 -18.25 4.14 10.40
CA HIS A 140 -19.44 4.91 10.79
C HIS A 140 -19.07 6.35 11.17
N ASN A 141 -18.03 6.53 11.99
CA ASN A 141 -17.56 7.87 12.37
C ASN A 141 -17.04 8.66 11.16
N ALA A 142 -16.32 8.02 10.27
CA ALA A 142 -15.81 8.66 9.06
C ALA A 142 -16.94 9.13 8.12
N ILE A 143 -18.02 8.35 8.00
CA ILE A 143 -19.14 8.64 7.09
C ILE A 143 -20.07 9.69 7.68
N TYR A 144 -20.50 9.51 8.94
CA TYR A 144 -21.57 10.31 9.54
C TYR A 144 -21.06 11.53 10.30
N ASN A 145 -19.88 11.42 10.91
CA ASN A 145 -19.32 12.48 11.75
C ASN A 145 -18.15 13.22 11.05
N ASN A 146 -17.77 12.78 9.85
CA ASN A 146 -16.58 13.27 9.15
C ASN A 146 -15.29 13.14 9.98
N ASP A 147 -15.27 12.21 10.92
CA ASP A 147 -14.14 11.93 11.79
C ASP A 147 -13.35 10.72 11.24
N LEU A 148 -12.30 11.01 10.50
CA LEU A 148 -11.46 10.01 9.84
C LEU A 148 -10.55 9.27 10.81
N HIS A 149 -10.27 9.85 11.96
CA HIS A 149 -9.29 9.35 12.94
C HIS A 149 -9.94 8.56 14.06
N SER A 150 -11.19 8.93 14.45
CA SER A 150 -11.93 8.38 15.59
C SER A 150 -11.09 8.35 16.88
N ASN A 151 -10.22 9.33 17.04
CA ASN A 151 -9.38 9.48 18.22
C ASN A 151 -9.65 10.84 18.89
N PRO A 152 -10.45 10.87 19.97
CA PRO A 152 -10.79 12.11 20.66
C PRO A 152 -9.61 12.76 21.40
N ASP A 153 -8.52 12.00 21.64
CA ASP A 153 -7.44 12.45 22.52
C ASP A 153 -6.35 13.26 21.79
N HIS A 154 -6.31 13.25 20.44
CA HIS A 154 -5.30 13.93 19.64
C HIS A 154 -5.84 14.74 18.45
N PRO A 155 -6.66 15.78 18.69
CA PRO A 155 -7.16 16.64 17.60
C PRO A 155 -6.05 17.46 16.93
N GLN A 156 -4.93 17.66 17.61
CA GLN A 156 -3.80 18.49 17.12
C GLN A 156 -2.97 17.82 16.02
N ASP A 157 -2.94 16.49 15.96
CA ASP A 157 -2.22 15.75 14.93
C ASP A 157 -2.79 16.02 13.53
N ILE A 158 -4.07 16.41 13.45
CA ILE A 158 -4.78 16.74 12.21
C ILE A 158 -4.33 18.10 11.66
N GLU A 159 -4.15 19.09 12.53
CA GLU A 159 -3.75 20.44 12.13
C GLU A 159 -2.28 20.51 11.72
N GLU A 160 -1.39 19.84 12.47
CA GLU A 160 0.03 19.76 12.11
C GLU A 160 0.27 19.08 10.77
N GLU A 161 -0.52 18.08 10.44
CA GLU A 161 -0.41 17.35 9.20
C GLU A 161 -0.87 18.16 7.99
N ASN A 162 -1.99 18.86 8.11
CA ASN A 162 -2.51 19.75 7.07
C ASN A 162 -1.58 20.94 6.81
N SER A 163 -0.88 21.45 7.83
CA SER A 163 0.06 22.56 7.70
C SER A 163 1.36 22.20 6.95
N ARG A 164 1.68 20.90 6.84
CA ARG A 164 2.89 20.39 6.16
C ARG A 164 2.71 20.15 4.67
N ILE A 165 1.48 20.26 4.14
CA ILE A 165 1.19 20.00 2.73
C ILE A 165 1.43 21.26 1.90
N GLY A 166 2.36 21.18 0.96
CA GLY A 166 2.64 22.27 0.02
C GLY A 166 1.50 22.41 -1.02
N ASN A 167 0.99 23.63 -1.21
CA ASN A 167 -0.15 23.92 -2.10
C ASN A 167 0.22 24.08 -3.59
N LYS A 168 1.49 23.92 -3.98
CA LYS A 168 1.98 24.16 -5.35
C LYS A 168 2.44 22.92 -6.10
N GLY A 169 2.20 21.73 -5.54
CA GLY A 169 2.65 20.48 -6.12
C GLY A 169 1.90 20.09 -7.39
N LYS A 170 2.55 19.34 -8.25
CA LYS A 170 1.97 18.73 -9.44
C LYS A 170 1.96 17.22 -9.30
N VAL A 171 1.10 16.53 -10.03
CA VAL A 171 0.96 15.07 -9.99
C VAL A 171 2.27 14.36 -10.26
N TYR A 172 3.13 14.90 -11.13
CA TYR A 172 4.42 14.29 -11.45
C TYR A 172 5.45 14.41 -10.32
N ASP A 173 5.30 15.33 -9.39
CA ASP A 173 6.17 15.45 -8.21
C ASP A 173 6.01 14.24 -7.28
N LEU A 174 4.92 13.50 -7.43
CA LEU A 174 4.68 12.21 -6.79
C LEU A 174 5.09 11.04 -7.69
N ILE A 175 4.62 11.01 -8.94
CA ILE A 175 4.75 9.85 -9.82
C ILE A 175 6.22 9.61 -10.21
N ILE A 176 6.96 10.66 -10.59
CA ILE A 176 8.34 10.52 -11.06
C ILE A 176 9.26 9.89 -10.01
N PRO A 177 9.29 10.34 -8.73
CA PRO A 177 10.14 9.71 -7.73
C PRO A 177 9.76 8.25 -7.45
N ILE A 178 8.47 7.91 -7.47
CA ILE A 178 8.00 6.54 -7.23
C ILE A 178 8.42 5.62 -8.38
N VAL A 179 8.17 6.03 -9.61
CA VAL A 179 8.56 5.23 -10.79
C VAL A 179 10.08 5.09 -10.86
N ALA A 180 10.83 6.17 -10.62
CA ALA A 180 12.29 6.12 -10.58
C ALA A 180 12.79 5.15 -9.51
N LEU A 181 12.21 5.19 -8.31
CA LEU A 181 12.59 4.30 -7.22
C LEU A 181 12.29 2.84 -7.55
N ILE A 182 11.13 2.53 -8.14
CA ILE A 182 10.80 1.18 -8.59
C ILE A 182 11.82 0.69 -9.63
N ILE A 183 12.11 1.50 -10.65
CA ILE A 183 13.07 1.14 -11.70
C ILE A 183 14.46 0.90 -11.11
N PHE A 184 14.95 1.83 -10.25
CA PHE A 184 16.28 1.69 -9.64
C PHE A 184 16.35 0.51 -8.68
N SER A 185 15.28 0.20 -7.95
CA SER A 185 15.22 -0.99 -7.07
C SER A 185 15.32 -2.28 -7.89
N ILE A 186 14.55 -2.39 -8.99
CA ILE A 186 14.63 -3.55 -9.87
C ILE A 186 16.04 -3.68 -10.48
N LEU A 187 16.60 -2.60 -10.99
CA LEU A 187 17.95 -2.61 -11.57
C LEU A 187 19.01 -2.99 -10.54
N ALA A 188 18.89 -2.50 -9.29
CA ALA A 188 19.80 -2.85 -8.21
C ALA A 188 19.69 -4.33 -7.86
N MET A 189 18.48 -4.89 -7.78
CA MET A 189 18.26 -6.32 -7.52
C MET A 189 18.85 -7.19 -8.65
N LEU A 190 18.67 -6.81 -9.90
CA LEU A 190 19.24 -7.52 -11.05
C LEU A 190 20.77 -7.43 -11.06
N TYR A 191 21.35 -6.27 -10.72
CA TYR A 191 22.79 -6.07 -10.63
C TYR A 191 23.42 -6.93 -9.53
N VAL A 192 22.85 -6.89 -8.31
CA VAL A 192 23.33 -7.67 -7.16
C VAL A 192 23.08 -9.17 -7.38
N GLY A 193 21.99 -9.53 -8.07
CA GLY A 193 21.66 -10.92 -8.43
C GLY A 193 22.55 -11.54 -9.52
N GLY A 194 23.57 -10.80 -10.03
CA GLY A 194 24.54 -11.33 -10.98
C GLY A 194 24.05 -11.44 -12.42
N LEU A 195 22.95 -10.74 -12.78
CA LEU A 195 22.44 -10.80 -14.15
C LEU A 195 23.42 -10.20 -15.18
N PHE A 196 24.35 -9.35 -14.73
CA PHE A 196 25.34 -8.65 -15.57
C PHE A 196 26.79 -9.15 -15.33
N THR A 197 26.98 -10.15 -14.49
CA THR A 197 28.25 -10.86 -14.25
C THR A 197 28.16 -12.29 -14.72
#